data_11761d6630a8d10ce5a508a108c96f4b
#
_entry.id   11761d6630a8d10ce5a508a108c96f4b
#
_cell.length_a   1.000
_cell.length_b   1.000
_cell.length_c   1.000
_cell.angle_alpha   90.00
_cell.angle_beta   90.00
_cell.angle_gamma   90.00
#
_symmetry.space_group_name_H-M   'P 1'
#
loop_
_entity.id
_entity.type
_entity.pdbx_description
1 polymer ?
#
loop_
_entity_poly.entity_id
_entity_poly.type
_entity_poly.pdbx_seq_one_letter_code
_entity_poly.pdbx_strand_id
1 'polypeptide(L)'
;MNTHPTPASQLAAAVDELHRAVTADRAGAAAAVELVSGAIADALRPYTPTVVVVRDNLDDGVLAHVVSRELDLPTVRIYEDSGLLSLSPPPDPGARVALLAASWHDMSALPALRLLLAHAQAEVVAVAAALPVTDAVLAAVDGTPVVTAAASSRTPR
;
A
#
# COMPACT_ATOMS: atom_id res chain seq x y z
N MET A 1 -25.42 -23.01 -17.25
CA MET A 1 -24.54 -23.23 -16.08
C MET A 1 -23.91 -21.88 -15.72
N ASN A 2 -24.44 -21.20 -14.70
CA ASN A 2 -23.83 -19.96 -14.21
C ASN A 2 -22.69 -20.33 -13.27
N THR A 3 -21.46 -20.30 -13.77
CA THR A 3 -20.28 -20.40 -12.93
C THR A 3 -20.09 -19.05 -12.23
N HIS A 4 -20.47 -18.97 -10.97
CA HIS A 4 -20.11 -17.81 -10.15
C HIS A 4 -18.58 -17.70 -10.07
N PRO A 5 -18.01 -16.51 -10.34
CA PRO A 5 -16.57 -16.32 -10.27
C PRO A 5 -16.08 -16.58 -8.83
N THR A 6 -14.94 -17.23 -8.71
CA THR A 6 -14.32 -17.47 -7.39
C THR A 6 -13.79 -16.16 -6.79
N PRO A 7 -13.66 -16.05 -5.46
CA PRO A 7 -13.07 -14.86 -4.82
C PRO A 7 -11.71 -14.49 -5.40
N ALA A 8 -10.86 -15.48 -5.70
CA ALA A 8 -9.56 -15.26 -6.31
C ALA A 8 -9.65 -14.67 -7.72
N SER A 9 -10.60 -15.14 -8.55
CA SER A 9 -10.81 -14.58 -9.89
C SER A 9 -11.39 -13.17 -9.84
N GLN A 10 -12.22 -12.86 -8.86
CA GLN A 10 -12.76 -11.51 -8.65
C GLN A 10 -11.65 -10.53 -8.25
N LEU A 11 -10.76 -10.95 -7.36
CA LEU A 11 -9.61 -10.13 -6.95
C LEU A 11 -8.65 -9.88 -8.12
N ALA A 12 -8.33 -10.92 -8.91
CA ALA A 12 -7.47 -10.76 -10.08
C ALA A 12 -8.08 -9.76 -11.09
N ALA A 13 -9.37 -9.87 -11.37
CA ALA A 13 -10.07 -8.92 -12.24
C ALA A 13 -10.07 -7.50 -11.68
N ALA A 14 -10.19 -7.33 -10.36
CA ALA A 14 -10.14 -6.02 -9.70
C ALA A 14 -8.74 -5.40 -9.78
N VAL A 15 -7.67 -6.20 -9.63
CA VAL A 15 -6.29 -5.73 -9.81
C VAL A 15 -6.05 -5.28 -11.26
N ASP A 16 -6.53 -6.04 -12.26
CA ASP A 16 -6.41 -5.67 -13.67
C ASP A 16 -7.20 -4.40 -14.00
N GLU A 17 -8.38 -4.23 -13.41
CA GLU A 17 -9.18 -3.01 -13.58
C GLU A 17 -8.50 -1.79 -12.96
N LEU A 18 -7.96 -1.94 -11.76
CA LEU A 18 -7.20 -0.89 -11.10
C LEU A 18 -5.94 -0.52 -11.89
N HIS A 19 -5.22 -1.53 -12.42
CA HIS A 19 -4.05 -1.30 -13.26
C HIS A 19 -4.41 -0.45 -14.50
N ARG A 20 -5.52 -0.81 -15.18
CA ARG A 20 -6.00 -0.04 -16.33
C ARG A 20 -6.42 1.38 -15.94
N ALA A 21 -7.02 1.56 -14.78
CA ALA A 21 -7.43 2.87 -14.28
C ALA A 21 -6.23 3.78 -13.97
N VAL A 22 -5.23 3.26 -13.27
CA VAL A 22 -4.00 3.99 -12.92
C VAL A 22 -3.18 4.34 -14.17
N THR A 23 -3.03 3.40 -15.13
CA THR A 23 -2.25 3.64 -16.37
C THR A 23 -2.95 4.55 -17.37
N ALA A 24 -4.28 4.62 -17.32
CA ALA A 24 -5.09 5.48 -18.21
C ALA A 24 -5.46 6.83 -17.56
N ASP A 25 -4.90 7.15 -16.38
CA ASP A 25 -5.25 8.34 -15.58
C ASP A 25 -6.76 8.47 -15.34
N ARG A 26 -7.40 7.32 -15.07
CA ARG A 26 -8.83 7.23 -14.74
C ARG A 26 -8.99 6.79 -13.31
N ALA A 27 -9.96 7.35 -12.62
CA ALA A 27 -10.39 6.81 -11.33
C ALA A 27 -10.81 5.34 -11.50
N GLY A 28 -10.21 4.45 -10.71
CA GLY A 28 -10.59 3.04 -10.68
C GLY A 28 -12.06 2.87 -10.27
N ALA A 29 -12.70 1.81 -10.73
CA ALA A 29 -14.04 1.50 -10.27
C ALA A 29 -14.04 1.27 -8.76
N ALA A 30 -14.99 1.86 -8.04
CA ALA A 30 -15.07 1.79 -6.59
C ALA A 30 -15.05 0.35 -6.06
N ALA A 31 -15.72 -0.57 -6.74
CA ALA A 31 -15.73 -1.99 -6.38
C ALA A 31 -14.33 -2.64 -6.47
N ALA A 32 -13.51 -2.27 -7.47
CA ALA A 32 -12.15 -2.78 -7.61
C ALA A 32 -11.26 -2.24 -6.47
N VAL A 33 -11.39 -0.97 -6.13
CA VAL A 33 -10.68 -0.36 -5.01
C VAL A 33 -11.02 -1.05 -3.69
N GLU A 34 -12.29 -1.29 -3.41
CA GLU A 34 -12.74 -1.98 -2.19
C GLU A 34 -12.16 -3.40 -2.09
N LEU A 35 -12.22 -4.20 -3.17
CA LEU A 35 -11.69 -5.57 -3.18
C LEU A 35 -10.17 -5.61 -2.98
N VAL A 36 -9.44 -4.77 -3.72
CA VAL A 36 -7.97 -4.71 -3.64
C VAL A 36 -7.52 -4.22 -2.27
N SER A 37 -8.15 -3.16 -1.76
CA SER A 37 -7.81 -2.61 -0.43
C SER A 37 -8.11 -3.57 0.70
N GLY A 38 -9.23 -4.30 0.63
CA GLY A 38 -9.57 -5.34 1.60
C GLY A 38 -8.52 -6.46 1.64
N ALA A 39 -8.08 -6.93 0.46
CA ALA A 39 -7.02 -7.94 0.37
C ALA A 39 -5.68 -7.45 0.93
N ILE A 40 -5.32 -6.18 0.68
CA ILE A 40 -4.12 -5.56 1.25
C ILE A 40 -4.24 -5.46 2.78
N ALA A 41 -5.37 -5.01 3.29
CA ALA A 41 -5.60 -4.91 4.73
C ALA A 41 -5.44 -6.27 5.41
N ASP A 42 -6.04 -7.33 4.88
CA ASP A 42 -5.90 -8.69 5.42
C ASP A 42 -4.44 -9.16 5.39
N ALA A 43 -3.71 -8.90 4.32
CA ALA A 43 -2.31 -9.26 4.19
C ALA A 43 -1.37 -8.44 5.10
N LEU A 44 -1.76 -7.24 5.52
CA LEU A 44 -1.03 -6.39 6.46
C LEU A 44 -1.22 -6.79 7.94
N ARG A 45 -2.34 -7.44 8.29
CA ARG A 45 -2.65 -7.81 9.69
C ARG A 45 -1.53 -8.53 10.42
N PRO A 46 -0.82 -9.52 9.82
CA PRO A 46 0.28 -10.23 10.49
C PRO A 46 1.45 -9.34 10.91
N TYR A 47 1.63 -8.20 10.23
CA TYR A 47 2.71 -7.26 10.54
C TYR A 47 2.34 -6.25 11.62
N THR A 48 1.10 -6.26 12.09
CA THR A 48 0.60 -5.41 13.17
C THR A 48 0.97 -3.93 13.01
N PRO A 49 0.70 -3.30 11.86
CA PRO A 49 0.94 -1.87 11.72
C PRO A 49 0.05 -1.08 12.67
N THR A 50 0.49 0.10 13.06
CA THR A 50 -0.28 1.05 13.87
C THR A 50 -0.61 2.32 13.11
N VAL A 51 -0.04 2.50 11.92
CA VAL A 51 -0.28 3.64 11.04
C VAL A 51 -0.04 3.25 9.59
N VAL A 52 -0.85 3.79 8.69
CA VAL A 52 -0.66 3.70 7.24
C VAL A 52 -0.03 5.00 6.75
N VAL A 53 1.07 4.90 6.02
CA VAL A 53 1.78 6.06 5.44
C VAL A 53 1.69 6.00 3.93
N VAL A 54 1.22 7.08 3.31
CA VAL A 54 0.99 7.18 1.87
C VAL A 54 1.52 8.49 1.30
N ARG A 55 1.79 8.51 0.00
CA ARG A 55 2.10 9.76 -0.71
C ARG A 55 0.84 10.62 -0.83
N ASP A 56 1.02 11.93 -0.87
CA ASP A 56 -0.09 12.87 -1.06
C ASP A 56 -0.46 12.96 -2.55
N ASN A 57 -1.16 11.92 -3.01
CA ASN A 57 -1.81 11.88 -4.32
C ASN A 57 -3.16 11.19 -4.22
N LEU A 58 -3.99 11.35 -5.24
CA LEU A 58 -5.37 10.88 -5.22
C LEU A 58 -5.47 9.35 -5.11
N ASP A 59 -4.71 8.63 -5.93
CA ASP A 59 -4.81 7.16 -6.02
C ASP A 59 -4.38 6.49 -4.72
N ASP A 60 -3.23 6.90 -4.17
CA ASP A 60 -2.74 6.38 -2.89
C ASP A 60 -3.68 6.78 -1.74
N GLY A 61 -4.24 8.00 -1.78
CA GLY A 61 -5.18 8.49 -0.79
C GLY A 61 -6.50 7.69 -0.74
N VAL A 62 -7.04 7.32 -1.88
CA VAL A 62 -8.27 6.50 -1.97
C VAL A 62 -8.02 5.10 -1.42
N LEU A 63 -6.91 4.45 -1.81
CA LEU A 63 -6.53 3.15 -1.26
C LEU A 63 -6.31 3.22 0.25
N ALA A 64 -5.59 4.24 0.71
CA ALA A 64 -5.31 4.43 2.13
C ALA A 64 -6.59 4.59 2.96
N HIS A 65 -7.58 5.30 2.44
CA HIS A 65 -8.86 5.47 3.13
C HIS A 65 -9.52 4.13 3.42
N VAL A 66 -9.57 3.24 2.43
CA VAL A 66 -10.20 1.92 2.61
C VAL A 66 -9.35 1.01 3.49
N VAL A 67 -8.03 0.91 3.25
CA VAL A 67 -7.12 0.08 4.06
C VAL A 67 -7.13 0.51 5.53
N SER A 68 -7.06 1.82 5.79
CA SER A 68 -7.07 2.37 7.15
C SER A 68 -8.39 2.11 7.87
N ARG A 69 -9.52 2.22 7.15
CA ARG A 69 -10.84 1.87 7.67
C ARG A 69 -10.91 0.38 8.06
N GLU A 70 -10.43 -0.53 7.19
CA GLU A 70 -10.45 -1.98 7.42
C GLU A 70 -9.54 -2.40 8.59
N LEU A 71 -8.47 -1.66 8.84
CA LEU A 71 -7.51 -1.93 9.91
C LEU A 71 -7.76 -1.10 11.18
N ASP A 72 -8.67 -0.12 11.12
CA ASP A 72 -8.92 0.87 12.18
C ASP A 72 -7.64 1.63 12.55
N LEU A 73 -6.94 2.15 11.54
CA LEU A 73 -5.64 2.82 11.69
C LEU A 73 -5.69 4.26 11.18
N PRO A 74 -4.91 5.16 11.80
CA PRO A 74 -4.70 6.50 11.25
C PRO A 74 -3.86 6.46 9.97
N THR A 75 -4.00 7.51 9.15
CA THR A 75 -3.22 7.73 7.94
C THR A 75 -2.32 8.94 8.11
N VAL A 76 -1.06 8.78 7.74
CA VAL A 76 -0.06 9.86 7.62
C VAL A 76 0.28 10.06 6.15
N ARG A 77 0.37 11.31 5.70
CA ARG A 77 0.72 11.65 4.32
C ARG A 77 2.17 12.11 4.22
N ILE A 78 2.82 11.65 3.15
CA ILE A 78 4.14 12.12 2.73
C ILE A 78 3.92 13.27 1.76
N TYR A 79 4.44 14.43 2.10
CA TYR A 79 4.51 15.58 1.20
C TYR A 79 5.94 15.74 0.71
N GLU A 80 6.06 16.11 -0.57
CA GLU A 80 7.33 16.48 -1.16
C GLU A 80 7.23 17.92 -1.69
N ASP A 81 8.09 18.77 -1.20
CA ASP A 81 8.24 20.13 -1.69
C ASP A 81 9.71 20.41 -1.97
N SER A 82 10.02 20.71 -3.24
CA SER A 82 11.38 21.03 -3.69
C SER A 82 12.44 20.03 -3.27
N GLY A 83 12.09 18.73 -3.29
CA GLY A 83 12.95 17.61 -2.89
C GLY A 83 13.04 17.37 -1.37
N LEU A 84 12.29 18.10 -0.57
CA LEU A 84 12.18 17.89 0.86
C LEU A 84 10.93 17.07 1.17
N LEU A 85 11.13 15.96 1.88
CA LEU A 85 10.04 15.12 2.37
C LEU A 85 9.59 15.59 3.76
N SER A 86 8.27 15.58 3.96
CA SER A 86 7.66 15.83 5.27
C SER A 86 6.50 14.88 5.50
N LEU A 87 6.17 14.64 6.77
CA LEU A 87 5.07 13.79 7.21
C LEU A 87 4.00 14.63 7.90
N SER A 88 2.73 14.45 7.54
CA SER A 88 1.64 15.16 8.18
C SER A 88 0.39 14.27 8.34
N PRO A 89 -0.13 14.16 9.57
CA PRO A 89 0.54 14.53 10.82
C PRO A 89 1.79 13.67 11.05
N PRO A 90 2.76 14.07 11.88
CA PRO A 90 3.86 13.18 12.21
C PRO A 90 3.33 11.92 12.94
N PRO A 91 3.90 10.72 12.67
CA PRO A 91 3.50 9.53 13.38
C PRO A 91 3.91 9.59 14.86
N ASP A 92 3.19 8.89 15.71
CA ASP A 92 3.52 8.77 17.12
C ASP A 92 4.87 8.03 17.31
N PRO A 93 5.64 8.34 18.34
CA PRO A 93 6.82 7.57 18.72
C PRO A 93 6.48 6.09 18.95
N GLY A 94 7.27 5.18 18.38
CA GLY A 94 7.02 3.75 18.43
C GLY A 94 6.03 3.25 17.39
N ALA A 95 5.58 4.11 16.48
CA ALA A 95 4.65 3.72 15.42
C ALA A 95 5.25 2.64 14.50
N ARG A 96 4.43 1.66 14.15
CA ARG A 96 4.72 0.60 13.21
C ARG A 96 4.07 0.95 11.87
N VAL A 97 4.89 1.30 10.90
CA VAL A 97 4.46 1.92 9.65
C VAL A 97 4.24 0.85 8.56
N ALA A 98 3.04 0.83 7.98
CA ALA A 98 2.80 0.24 6.68
C ALA A 98 2.89 1.33 5.60
N LEU A 99 3.90 1.25 4.73
CA LEU A 99 3.98 2.12 3.55
C LEU A 99 3.04 1.58 2.47
N LEU A 100 2.12 2.40 2.00
CA LEU A 100 1.12 1.99 1.01
C LEU A 100 1.20 2.88 -0.23
N ALA A 101 1.10 2.26 -1.39
CA ALA A 101 0.90 2.95 -2.67
C ALA A 101 0.05 2.09 -3.61
N ALA A 102 -0.59 2.73 -4.59
CA ALA A 102 -1.20 2.00 -5.70
C ALA A 102 -0.14 1.24 -6.49
N SER A 103 0.98 1.88 -6.74
CA SER A 103 2.12 1.30 -7.45
C SER A 103 3.45 1.88 -6.92
N TRP A 104 4.46 1.03 -6.82
CA TRP A 104 5.83 1.41 -6.54
C TRP A 104 6.64 1.27 -7.83
N HIS A 105 6.93 2.38 -8.51
CA HIS A 105 7.78 2.40 -9.70
C HIS A 105 9.21 2.80 -9.38
N ASP A 106 9.37 3.69 -8.42
CA ASP A 106 10.64 4.24 -7.96
C ASP A 106 10.68 4.23 -6.43
N MET A 107 11.71 3.58 -5.91
CA MET A 107 11.99 3.49 -4.46
C MET A 107 13.20 4.34 -4.04
N SER A 108 13.66 5.26 -4.90
CA SER A 108 14.82 6.11 -4.62
C SER A 108 14.63 6.99 -3.38
N ALA A 109 13.40 7.38 -3.07
CA ALA A 109 13.06 8.14 -1.88
C ALA A 109 12.97 7.31 -0.58
N LEU A 110 12.97 5.97 -0.68
CA LEU A 110 12.78 5.11 0.49
C LEU A 110 13.84 5.29 1.59
N PRO A 111 15.16 5.42 1.26
CA PRO A 111 16.16 5.68 2.30
C PRO A 111 15.92 6.99 3.07
N ALA A 112 15.57 8.07 2.35
CA ALA A 112 15.24 9.34 2.96
C ALA A 112 13.97 9.26 3.83
N LEU A 113 12.95 8.56 3.34
CA LEU A 113 11.72 8.33 4.07
C LEU A 113 11.95 7.51 5.34
N ARG A 114 12.76 6.45 5.27
CA ARG A 114 13.14 5.65 6.45
C ARG A 114 13.87 6.49 7.48
N LEU A 115 14.78 7.36 7.04
CA LEU A 115 15.49 8.27 7.94
C LEU A 115 14.52 9.25 8.61
N LEU A 116 13.58 9.81 7.85
CA LEU A 116 12.55 10.71 8.36
C LEU A 116 11.65 10.01 9.40
N LEU A 117 11.24 8.78 9.13
CA LEU A 117 10.46 7.97 10.06
C LEU A 117 11.27 7.60 11.32
N ALA A 118 12.56 7.29 11.16
CA ALA A 118 13.44 7.00 12.30
C ALA A 118 13.60 8.22 13.21
N HIS A 119 13.65 9.44 12.67
CA HIS A 119 13.64 10.66 13.47
C HIS A 119 12.34 10.84 14.26
N ALA A 120 11.21 10.38 13.71
CA ALA A 120 9.93 10.33 14.40
C ALA A 120 9.81 9.12 15.34
N GLN A 121 10.88 8.33 15.52
CA GLN A 121 10.87 7.08 16.28
C GLN A 121 9.84 6.05 15.77
N ALA A 122 9.61 6.02 14.47
CA ALA A 122 8.71 5.09 13.80
C ALA A 122 9.51 4.11 12.93
N GLU A 123 8.98 2.89 12.76
CA GLU A 123 9.62 1.80 12.03
C GLU A 123 8.74 1.33 10.87
N VAL A 124 9.34 1.14 9.69
CA VAL A 124 8.65 0.52 8.55
C VAL A 124 8.60 -1.00 8.76
N VAL A 125 7.41 -1.54 8.95
CA VAL A 125 7.19 -2.97 9.18
C VAL A 125 6.72 -3.72 7.94
N ALA A 126 6.13 -3.02 6.97
CA ALA A 126 5.74 -3.58 5.69
C ALA A 126 5.64 -2.50 4.61
N VAL A 127 5.83 -2.90 3.37
CA VAL A 127 5.57 -2.10 2.17
C VAL A 127 4.42 -2.77 1.43
N ALA A 128 3.37 -2.03 1.13
CA ALA A 128 2.18 -2.54 0.46
C ALA A 128 1.96 -1.86 -0.89
N ALA A 129 1.50 -2.64 -1.87
CA ALA A 129 1.14 -2.16 -3.19
C ALA A 129 -0.16 -2.80 -3.67
N ALA A 130 -1.01 -2.02 -4.35
CA ALA A 130 -2.18 -2.56 -5.02
C ALA A 130 -1.80 -3.35 -6.29
N LEU A 131 -0.82 -2.85 -7.03
CA LEU A 131 -0.31 -3.46 -8.25
C LEU A 131 0.94 -4.30 -7.99
N PRO A 132 1.26 -5.26 -8.88
CA PRO A 132 2.46 -6.06 -8.77
C PRO A 132 3.72 -5.18 -8.72
N VAL A 133 4.69 -5.60 -7.90
CA VAL A 133 5.98 -4.93 -7.77
C VAL A 133 7.04 -5.62 -8.62
N THR A 134 8.05 -4.85 -9.06
CA THR A 134 9.19 -5.37 -9.83
C THR A 134 10.29 -5.90 -8.91
N ASP A 135 11.20 -6.70 -9.47
CA ASP A 135 12.39 -7.18 -8.74
C ASP A 135 13.26 -6.03 -8.23
N ALA A 136 13.30 -4.92 -8.95
CA ALA A 136 14.03 -3.72 -8.53
C ALA A 136 13.43 -3.11 -7.25
N VAL A 137 12.11 -3.10 -7.13
CA VAL A 137 11.41 -2.66 -5.91
C VAL A 137 11.69 -3.62 -4.76
N LEU A 138 11.62 -4.94 -5.00
CA LEU A 138 11.91 -5.96 -3.99
C LEU A 138 13.35 -5.85 -3.47
N ALA A 139 14.32 -5.57 -4.33
CA ALA A 139 15.70 -5.33 -3.93
C ALA A 139 15.87 -4.04 -3.10
N ALA A 140 15.14 -2.98 -3.47
CA ALA A 140 15.26 -1.68 -2.80
C ALA A 140 14.66 -1.65 -1.38
N VAL A 141 13.70 -2.52 -1.07
CA VAL A 141 13.07 -2.57 0.28
C VAL A 141 13.94 -3.26 1.34
N ASP A 142 15.06 -3.86 0.94
CA ASP A 142 16.10 -4.38 1.85
C ASP A 142 15.54 -5.28 2.95
N GLY A 143 14.87 -6.37 2.55
CA GLY A 143 14.32 -7.36 3.47
C GLY A 143 13.02 -6.96 4.19
N THR A 144 12.52 -5.72 4.02
CA THR A 144 11.20 -5.35 4.52
C THR A 144 10.12 -6.17 3.79
N PRO A 145 9.17 -6.78 4.50
CA PRO A 145 8.09 -7.53 3.88
C PRO A 145 7.32 -6.69 2.85
N VAL A 146 7.08 -7.27 1.67
CA VAL A 146 6.27 -6.66 0.63
C VAL A 146 4.95 -7.40 0.51
N VAL A 147 3.86 -6.65 0.61
CA VAL A 147 2.49 -7.13 0.52
C VAL A 147 1.86 -6.60 -0.76
N THR A 148 1.27 -7.49 -1.55
CA THR A 148 0.47 -7.10 -2.71
C THR A 148 -0.89 -7.78 -2.68
N ALA A 149 -1.90 -7.18 -3.31
CA ALA A 149 -3.22 -7.78 -3.38
C ALA A 149 -3.22 -9.17 -4.03
N ALA A 150 -2.35 -9.40 -5.02
CA ALA A 150 -2.22 -10.69 -5.70
C ALA A 150 -1.53 -11.77 -4.86
N ALA A 151 -0.70 -11.38 -3.87
CA ALA A 151 0.03 -12.34 -3.01
C ALA A 151 -0.86 -12.98 -1.93
N SER A 152 -2.01 -12.37 -1.62
CA SER A 152 -2.98 -12.90 -0.65
C SER A 152 -3.61 -14.23 -1.09
N SER A 153 -3.42 -14.66 -2.33
CA SER A 153 -3.92 -15.94 -2.85
C SER A 153 -2.96 -17.12 -2.66
N ARG A 154 -1.75 -16.90 -2.10
CA ARG A 154 -0.85 -18.00 -1.74
C ARG A 154 -1.07 -18.41 -0.29
N THR A 155 -1.93 -19.38 -0.07
CA THR A 155 -1.95 -20.14 1.17
C THR A 155 -0.58 -20.84 1.29
N PRO A 156 0.19 -20.63 2.37
CA PRO A 156 1.38 -21.44 2.58
C PRO A 156 0.97 -22.92 2.72
N ARG A 157 1.62 -23.77 1.97
CA ARG A 157 1.53 -25.22 2.15
C ARG A 157 2.28 -25.64 3.40
#